data_342bec2dec3bdf5e8ad89de2ad1b8473
#
_entry.id   342bec2dec3bdf5e8ad89de2ad1b8473
#
_cell.length_a   1.000
_cell.length_b   1.000
_cell.length_c   1.000
_cell.angle_alpha   90.00
_cell.angle_beta   90.00
_cell.angle_gamma   90.00
#
_symmetry.space_group_name_H-M   'P 1'
#
loop_
_entity.id
_entity.type
_entity.pdbx_description
1 polymer ?
#
loop_
_entity_poly.entity_id
_entity_poly.type
_entity_poly.pdbx_seq_one_letter_code
_entity_poly.pdbx_strand_id
1 'polypeptide(L)'
;MSSTNRGGQRHISDYYITPPYEVSHFLRNLKLVIPDILNNKISILDPCAGGDDYNEMSYPLALQLEGIKPEQITTVDSRFDSRASIKENYLFYVPCSMFDLIITNPPFNLAMEIITKAMTEVVSGGYVIMLLRLNFFGSVARFQFWQDNMPKYVFVHHRRISFTGGTTDSIEYMHAVWQIGYKNEFTKLKII
;
A
#
# COMPACT_ATOMS: atom_id res chain seq x y z
N MET A 1 22.54 14.82 -13.90
CA MET A 1 22.36 13.50 -14.53
C MET A 1 21.06 12.91 -13.96
N SER A 2 20.07 12.65 -14.82
CA SER A 2 18.79 12.08 -14.39
C SER A 2 18.98 10.60 -14.10
N SER A 3 18.73 10.16 -12.88
CA SER A 3 18.82 8.75 -12.42
C SER A 3 17.65 7.88 -12.93
N THR A 4 16.83 8.39 -13.84
CA THR A 4 15.57 7.77 -14.27
C THR A 4 15.66 7.03 -15.61
N ASN A 5 16.82 6.93 -16.23
CA ASN A 5 16.96 6.23 -17.51
C ASN A 5 17.36 4.77 -17.26
N ARG A 6 16.39 3.94 -16.88
CA ARG A 6 16.55 2.48 -16.78
C ARG A 6 16.05 1.88 -18.07
N GLY A 7 16.92 1.11 -18.74
CA GLY A 7 16.63 0.39 -19.97
C GLY A 7 15.63 -0.77 -19.86
N GLY A 8 14.71 -0.74 -18.88
CA GLY A 8 13.57 -1.63 -18.79
C GLY A 8 12.33 -0.94 -19.34
N GLN A 9 11.59 -1.60 -20.21
CA GLN A 9 10.28 -1.12 -20.64
C GLN A 9 9.39 -0.94 -19.40
N ARG A 10 8.93 0.30 -19.14
CA ARG A 10 7.90 0.55 -18.14
C ARG A 10 6.66 -0.25 -18.55
N HIS A 11 6.12 -1.03 -17.62
CA HIS A 11 4.82 -1.65 -17.83
C HIS A 11 3.77 -0.54 -18.06
N ILE A 12 2.92 -0.71 -19.08
CA ILE A 12 1.93 0.31 -19.50
C ILE A 12 1.05 0.79 -18.33
N SER A 13 0.81 -0.08 -17.34
CA SER A 13 -0.03 0.19 -16.16
C SER A 13 0.75 0.50 -14.88
N ASP A 14 2.07 0.74 -14.96
CA ASP A 14 2.97 0.91 -13.78
C ASP A 14 2.80 -0.24 -12.74
N TYR A 15 2.48 -1.46 -13.25
CA TYR A 15 2.25 -2.65 -12.44
C TYR A 15 3.56 -3.32 -12.05
N TYR A 16 3.78 -3.42 -10.75
CA TYR A 16 4.95 -4.07 -10.15
C TYR A 16 4.50 -5.03 -9.06
N ILE A 17 4.86 -6.30 -9.20
CA ILE A 17 4.53 -7.34 -8.23
C ILE A 17 5.40 -7.15 -6.98
N THR A 18 4.77 -6.80 -5.88
CA THR A 18 5.42 -6.76 -4.57
C THR A 18 5.59 -8.19 -4.07
N PRO A 19 6.80 -8.65 -3.72
CA PRO A 19 6.97 -9.99 -3.18
C PRO A 19 6.11 -10.20 -1.93
N PRO A 20 5.25 -11.23 -1.85
CA PRO A 20 4.36 -11.45 -0.70
C PRO A 20 5.11 -11.60 0.64
N TYR A 21 6.35 -12.11 0.62
CA TYR A 21 7.17 -12.24 1.83
C TYR A 21 7.58 -10.88 2.42
N GLU A 22 7.78 -9.84 1.58
CA GLU A 22 8.05 -8.47 2.05
C GLU A 22 6.82 -7.86 2.72
N VAL A 23 5.64 -8.12 2.16
CA VAL A 23 4.37 -7.70 2.76
C VAL A 23 4.15 -8.43 4.10
N SER A 24 4.36 -9.75 4.15
CA SER A 24 4.24 -10.53 5.39
C SER A 24 5.26 -10.09 6.44
N HIS A 25 6.50 -9.77 6.04
CA HIS A 25 7.51 -9.21 6.94
C HIS A 25 7.04 -7.87 7.54
N PHE A 26 6.51 -6.98 6.71
CA PHE A 26 5.92 -5.73 7.18
C PHE A 26 4.74 -5.98 8.14
N LEU A 27 3.77 -6.84 7.78
CA LEU A 27 2.59 -7.12 8.60
C LEU A 27 2.95 -7.66 10.00
N ARG A 28 3.95 -8.55 10.08
CA ARG A 28 4.46 -9.03 11.40
C ARG A 28 5.05 -7.91 12.23
N ASN A 29 5.83 -7.02 11.63
CA ASN A 29 6.38 -5.85 12.32
C ASN A 29 5.28 -4.86 12.73
N LEU A 30 4.25 -4.70 11.91
CA LEU A 30 3.08 -3.87 12.21
C LEU A 30 2.32 -4.39 13.43
N LYS A 31 2.09 -5.71 13.51
CA LYS A 31 1.43 -6.36 14.67
C LYS A 31 2.19 -6.19 15.98
N LEU A 32 3.52 -6.04 15.94
CA LEU A 32 4.30 -5.71 17.16
C LEU A 32 4.01 -4.30 17.68
N VAL A 33 3.54 -3.40 16.84
CA VAL A 33 3.27 -1.98 17.17
C VAL A 33 1.78 -1.74 17.37
N ILE A 34 0.94 -2.46 16.62
CA ILE A 34 -0.52 -2.39 16.66
C ILE A 34 -1.05 -3.83 16.71
N PRO A 35 -1.08 -4.47 17.90
CA PRO A 35 -1.39 -5.92 18.03
C PRO A 35 -2.74 -6.32 17.44
N ASP A 36 -3.76 -5.47 17.57
CA ASP A 36 -5.14 -5.78 17.17
C ASP A 36 -5.50 -5.31 15.75
N ILE A 37 -4.51 -4.85 14.97
CA ILE A 37 -4.78 -4.30 13.63
C ILE A 37 -5.33 -5.36 12.66
N LEU A 38 -4.92 -6.62 12.81
CA LEU A 38 -5.40 -7.74 12.00
C LEU A 38 -6.23 -8.68 12.89
N ASN A 39 -7.52 -8.41 13.02
CA ASN A 39 -8.43 -9.23 13.78
C ASN A 39 -9.47 -9.91 12.87
N ASN A 40 -10.22 -10.87 13.39
CA ASN A 40 -11.17 -11.69 12.65
C ASN A 40 -12.49 -10.98 12.27
N LYS A 41 -12.61 -9.68 12.54
CA LYS A 41 -13.79 -8.86 12.19
C LYS A 41 -13.43 -7.68 11.27
N ILE A 42 -12.15 -7.49 10.99
CA ILE A 42 -11.69 -6.36 10.19
C ILE A 42 -12.18 -6.46 8.74
N SER A 43 -12.64 -5.35 8.18
CA SER A 43 -12.93 -5.17 6.76
C SER A 43 -11.74 -4.49 6.06
N ILE A 44 -11.23 -5.11 5.00
CA ILE A 44 -10.00 -4.67 4.34
C ILE A 44 -10.28 -4.40 2.85
N LEU A 45 -9.71 -3.30 2.34
CA LEU A 45 -9.64 -3.03 0.91
C LEU A 45 -8.18 -3.00 0.44
N ASP A 46 -7.90 -3.74 -0.64
CA ASP A 46 -6.73 -3.51 -1.48
C ASP A 46 -7.18 -2.88 -2.80
N PRO A 47 -7.01 -1.55 -2.98
CA PRO A 47 -7.53 -0.82 -4.13
C PRO A 47 -6.66 -0.91 -5.39
N CYS A 48 -5.50 -1.58 -5.33
CA CYS A 48 -4.60 -1.83 -6.46
C CYS A 48 -4.03 -3.24 -6.35
N ALA A 49 -4.94 -4.22 -6.21
CA ALA A 49 -4.61 -5.57 -5.75
C ALA A 49 -3.70 -6.35 -6.72
N GLY A 50 -3.73 -6.02 -8.00
CA GLY A 50 -2.88 -6.67 -8.98
C GLY A 50 -3.21 -8.15 -9.20
N GLY A 51 -2.17 -8.97 -9.21
CA GLY A 51 -2.25 -10.36 -9.63
C GLY A 51 -2.43 -10.51 -11.14
N ASP A 52 -2.19 -11.70 -11.66
CA ASP A 52 -2.41 -12.10 -13.05
C ASP A 52 -2.45 -13.64 -13.15
N ASP A 53 -2.46 -14.21 -14.33
CA ASP A 53 -2.50 -15.67 -14.54
C ASP A 53 -1.32 -16.41 -13.88
N TYR A 54 -0.19 -15.75 -13.67
CA TYR A 54 1.05 -16.34 -13.16
C TYR A 54 1.37 -15.91 -11.73
N ASN A 55 0.75 -14.82 -11.25
CA ASN A 55 1.10 -14.20 -9.99
C ASN A 55 -0.14 -13.96 -9.13
N GLU A 56 -0.04 -14.32 -7.85
CA GLU A 56 -1.06 -14.01 -6.86
C GLU A 56 -1.12 -12.51 -6.53
N MET A 57 -2.23 -12.06 -5.97
CA MET A 57 -2.36 -10.74 -5.39
C MET A 57 -1.52 -10.64 -4.10
N SER A 58 -0.50 -9.79 -4.09
CA SER A 58 0.54 -9.77 -3.05
C SER A 58 0.01 -9.47 -1.64
N TYR A 59 -0.80 -8.43 -1.49
CA TYR A 59 -1.37 -8.06 -0.19
C TYR A 59 -2.46 -9.01 0.28
N PRO A 60 -3.44 -9.40 -0.54
CA PRO A 60 -4.42 -10.43 -0.17
C PRO A 60 -3.77 -11.73 0.28
N LEU A 61 -2.76 -12.23 -0.46
CA LEU A 61 -2.05 -13.45 -0.08
C LEU A 61 -1.33 -13.28 1.27
N ALA A 62 -0.58 -12.19 1.46
CA ALA A 62 0.13 -11.94 2.71
C ALA A 62 -0.82 -11.80 3.91
N LEU A 63 -1.96 -11.12 3.74
CA LEU A 63 -3.00 -11.00 4.78
C LEU A 63 -3.59 -12.36 5.14
N GLN A 64 -3.86 -13.22 4.16
CA GLN A 64 -4.34 -14.58 4.40
C GLN A 64 -3.32 -15.44 5.16
N LEU A 65 -2.04 -15.32 4.85
CA LEU A 65 -0.95 -15.98 5.59
C LEU A 65 -0.85 -15.49 7.06
N GLU A 66 -1.30 -14.26 7.34
CA GLU A 66 -1.38 -13.70 8.70
C GLU A 66 -2.73 -13.99 9.40
N GLY A 67 -3.60 -14.82 8.79
CA GLY A 67 -4.84 -15.33 9.38
C GLY A 67 -6.12 -14.57 9.00
N ILE A 68 -6.05 -13.61 8.09
CA ILE A 68 -7.23 -12.91 7.57
C ILE A 68 -7.95 -13.80 6.57
N LYS A 69 -9.27 -13.90 6.68
CA LYS A 69 -10.07 -14.72 5.78
C LYS A 69 -10.32 -13.97 4.45
N PRO A 70 -10.41 -14.69 3.32
CA PRO A 70 -10.64 -14.07 2.00
C PRO A 70 -11.88 -13.16 1.95
N GLU A 71 -12.97 -13.55 2.63
CA GLU A 71 -14.21 -12.77 2.68
C GLU A 71 -14.11 -11.42 3.40
N GLN A 72 -13.04 -11.18 4.15
CA GLN A 72 -12.74 -9.91 4.80
C GLN A 72 -12.01 -8.93 3.86
N ILE A 73 -11.54 -9.40 2.69
CA ILE A 73 -10.70 -8.64 1.79
C ILE A 73 -11.45 -8.32 0.50
N THR A 74 -11.77 -7.06 0.29
CA THR A 74 -12.25 -6.55 -0.99
C THR A 74 -11.03 -6.18 -1.84
N THR A 75 -11.03 -6.56 -3.11
CA THR A 75 -9.93 -6.28 -4.04
C THR A 75 -10.42 -5.54 -5.26
N VAL A 76 -9.78 -4.42 -5.60
CA VAL A 76 -10.06 -3.59 -6.78
C VAL A 76 -8.77 -3.45 -7.59
N ASP A 77 -8.87 -3.47 -8.90
CA ASP A 77 -7.77 -3.17 -9.81
C ASP A 77 -8.32 -2.71 -11.16
N SER A 78 -7.70 -1.70 -11.75
CA SER A 78 -8.13 -1.16 -13.04
C SER A 78 -7.80 -2.06 -14.23
N ARG A 79 -6.87 -3.01 -14.06
CA ARG A 79 -6.43 -3.91 -15.13
C ARG A 79 -7.44 -5.02 -15.34
N PHE A 80 -7.76 -5.28 -16.59
CA PHE A 80 -8.69 -6.35 -16.97
C PHE A 80 -8.15 -7.74 -16.64
N ASP A 81 -6.83 -7.95 -16.79
CA ASP A 81 -6.12 -9.20 -16.53
C ASP A 81 -5.74 -9.42 -15.06
N SER A 82 -6.07 -8.48 -14.15
CA SER A 82 -5.81 -8.65 -12.73
C SER A 82 -6.66 -9.77 -12.11
N ARG A 83 -6.26 -10.25 -10.93
CA ARG A 83 -7.05 -11.23 -10.14
C ARG A 83 -8.03 -10.57 -9.18
N ALA A 84 -8.11 -9.23 -9.15
CA ALA A 84 -9.04 -8.52 -8.30
C ALA A 84 -10.50 -8.92 -8.56
N SER A 85 -11.33 -8.94 -7.54
CA SER A 85 -12.76 -9.25 -7.66
C SER A 85 -13.56 -8.15 -8.37
N ILE A 86 -13.07 -6.91 -8.28
CA ILE A 86 -13.68 -5.74 -8.91
C ILE A 86 -12.68 -5.16 -9.91
N LYS A 87 -13.11 -5.11 -11.20
CA LYS A 87 -12.31 -4.56 -12.30
C LYS A 87 -12.70 -3.12 -12.55
N GLU A 88 -12.15 -2.20 -11.77
CA GLU A 88 -12.47 -0.78 -11.86
C GLU A 88 -11.27 0.08 -11.45
N ASN A 89 -11.17 1.28 -12.00
CA ASN A 89 -10.23 2.26 -11.48
C ASN A 89 -10.69 2.73 -10.10
N TYR A 90 -9.87 2.47 -9.09
CA TYR A 90 -10.18 2.82 -7.71
C TYR A 90 -10.60 4.29 -7.52
N LEU A 91 -10.05 5.22 -8.30
CA LEU A 91 -10.43 6.63 -8.18
C LEU A 91 -11.90 6.89 -8.53
N PHE A 92 -12.56 5.99 -9.26
CA PHE A 92 -13.99 6.05 -9.60
C PHE A 92 -14.83 5.04 -8.82
N TYR A 93 -14.22 4.02 -8.22
CA TYR A 93 -14.89 3.04 -7.38
C TYR A 93 -15.53 3.71 -6.17
N VAL A 94 -16.80 3.39 -5.89
CA VAL A 94 -17.54 3.89 -4.73
C VAL A 94 -17.92 2.69 -3.85
N PRO A 95 -17.29 2.53 -2.67
CA PRO A 95 -17.64 1.43 -1.76
C PRO A 95 -19.01 1.64 -1.13
N CYS A 96 -19.72 0.54 -0.85
CA CYS A 96 -21.02 0.57 -0.17
C CYS A 96 -20.89 0.89 1.33
N SER A 97 -19.70 0.72 1.92
CA SER A 97 -19.41 0.98 3.33
C SER A 97 -17.94 1.37 3.50
N MET A 98 -17.63 2.03 4.60
CA MET A 98 -16.25 2.34 4.97
C MET A 98 -15.51 1.06 5.42
N PHE A 99 -14.19 1.06 5.25
CA PHE A 99 -13.31 -0.03 5.65
C PHE A 99 -12.61 0.27 7.00
N ASP A 100 -12.19 -0.77 7.69
CA ASP A 100 -11.31 -0.63 8.86
C ASP A 100 -9.85 -0.44 8.44
N LEU A 101 -9.47 -1.01 7.30
CA LEU A 101 -8.12 -0.96 6.76
C LEU A 101 -8.14 -0.85 5.23
N ILE A 102 -7.42 0.11 4.69
CA ILE A 102 -7.04 0.14 3.27
C ILE A 102 -5.53 -0.04 3.18
N ILE A 103 -5.09 -1.06 2.44
CA ILE A 103 -3.66 -1.40 2.31
C ILE A 103 -3.33 -1.79 0.88
N THR A 104 -2.28 -1.17 0.28
CA THR A 104 -1.89 -1.45 -1.10
C THR A 104 -0.48 -0.96 -1.45
N ASN A 105 0.01 -1.41 -2.61
CA ASN A 105 1.08 -0.77 -3.38
C ASN A 105 0.45 0.04 -4.53
N PRO A 106 0.23 1.35 -4.39
CA PRO A 106 -0.40 2.15 -5.43
C PRO A 106 0.55 2.40 -6.61
N PRO A 107 0.03 2.61 -7.84
CA PRO A 107 0.82 3.21 -8.91
C PRO A 107 1.44 4.54 -8.44
N PHE A 108 2.77 4.67 -8.51
CA PHE A 108 3.47 5.78 -7.87
C PHE A 108 3.09 7.17 -8.42
N ASN A 109 2.65 7.24 -9.67
CA ASN A 109 2.16 8.46 -10.31
C ASN A 109 0.79 8.90 -9.81
N LEU A 110 -0.03 7.98 -9.25
CA LEU A 110 -1.37 8.25 -8.72
C LEU A 110 -1.43 8.11 -7.18
N ALA A 111 -0.26 7.94 -6.54
CA ALA A 111 -0.23 7.63 -5.11
C ALA A 111 -0.88 8.71 -4.24
N MET A 112 -0.75 9.99 -4.59
CA MET A 112 -1.37 11.09 -3.83
C MET A 112 -2.90 11.02 -3.87
N GLU A 113 -3.46 10.85 -5.07
CA GLU A 113 -4.90 10.77 -5.30
C GLU A 113 -5.48 9.54 -4.58
N ILE A 114 -4.79 8.40 -4.69
CA ILE A 114 -5.19 7.14 -4.04
C ILE A 114 -5.14 7.28 -2.51
N ILE A 115 -4.08 7.85 -1.94
CA ILE A 115 -3.97 8.08 -0.49
C ILE A 115 -5.11 9.01 -0.02
N THR A 116 -5.31 10.13 -0.71
CA THR A 116 -6.32 11.13 -0.34
C THR A 116 -7.72 10.51 -0.33
N LYS A 117 -8.06 9.74 -1.37
CA LYS A 117 -9.34 9.02 -1.44
C LYS A 117 -9.44 7.96 -0.32
N ALA A 118 -8.42 7.14 -0.13
CA ALA A 118 -8.41 6.09 0.90
C ALA A 118 -8.66 6.66 2.30
N MET A 119 -8.11 7.83 2.62
CA MET A 119 -8.35 8.49 3.90
C MET A 119 -9.82 8.87 4.14
N THR A 120 -10.62 9.03 3.09
CA THR A 120 -12.06 9.34 3.20
C THR A 120 -12.93 8.09 3.28
N GLU A 121 -12.39 6.92 3.02
CA GLU A 121 -13.12 5.64 2.95
C GLU A 121 -12.81 4.69 4.11
N VAL A 122 -12.00 5.14 5.07
CA VAL A 122 -11.68 4.39 6.28
C VAL A 122 -12.40 5.00 7.48
N VAL A 123 -12.94 4.14 8.35
CA VAL A 123 -13.61 4.55 9.59
C VAL A 123 -12.66 5.32 10.52
N SER A 124 -13.21 6.17 11.40
CA SER A 124 -12.40 6.81 12.44
C SER A 124 -11.75 5.76 13.34
N GLY A 125 -10.44 5.88 13.57
CA GLY A 125 -9.63 4.91 14.28
C GLY A 125 -9.02 3.81 13.40
N GLY A 126 -9.55 3.62 12.18
CA GLY A 126 -9.02 2.67 11.21
C GLY A 126 -7.72 3.17 10.54
N TYR A 127 -7.21 2.41 9.59
CA TYR A 127 -5.87 2.63 9.05
C TYR A 127 -5.83 2.68 7.53
N VAL A 128 -5.00 3.58 7.00
CA VAL A 128 -4.55 3.59 5.60
C VAL A 128 -3.07 3.24 5.57
N ILE A 129 -2.69 2.28 4.74
CA ILE A 129 -1.30 1.79 4.63
C ILE A 129 -0.91 1.74 3.15
N MET A 130 0.18 2.43 2.81
CA MET A 130 0.67 2.49 1.44
C MET A 130 2.15 2.14 1.36
N LEU A 131 2.51 1.27 0.40
CA LEU A 131 3.90 1.08 0.02
C LEU A 131 4.33 2.24 -0.89
N LEU A 132 5.31 2.99 -0.45
CA LEU A 132 5.79 4.18 -1.15
C LEU A 132 7.32 4.15 -1.28
N ARG A 133 7.83 4.86 -2.28
CA ARG A 133 9.26 5.17 -2.34
C ARG A 133 9.63 6.11 -1.21
N LEU A 134 10.79 5.92 -0.59
CA LEU A 134 11.22 6.76 0.54
C LEU A 134 11.33 8.25 0.14
N ASN A 135 11.73 8.53 -1.10
CA ASN A 135 11.80 9.90 -1.64
C ASN A 135 10.42 10.54 -1.88
N PHE A 136 9.32 9.83 -1.61
CA PHE A 136 7.97 10.40 -1.67
C PHE A 136 7.78 11.57 -0.69
N PHE A 137 8.54 11.61 0.40
CA PHE A 137 8.58 12.76 1.33
C PHE A 137 9.20 14.02 0.72
N GLY A 138 10.15 13.86 -0.21
CA GLY A 138 10.93 14.97 -0.76
C GLY A 138 10.27 15.60 -1.99
N SER A 139 9.25 16.44 -1.82
CA SER A 139 8.66 17.21 -2.92
C SER A 139 7.96 18.46 -2.41
N VAL A 140 8.25 19.59 -3.06
CA VAL A 140 7.57 20.87 -2.79
C VAL A 140 6.06 20.72 -3.01
N ALA A 141 5.64 20.02 -4.08
CA ALA A 141 4.22 19.82 -4.39
C ALA A 141 3.46 19.02 -3.31
N ARG A 142 4.16 18.19 -2.52
CA ARG A 142 3.56 17.39 -1.45
C ARG A 142 3.76 17.97 -0.05
N PHE A 143 4.42 19.13 0.06
CA PHE A 143 4.74 19.72 1.36
C PHE A 143 3.49 19.94 2.21
N GLN A 144 2.46 20.59 1.63
CA GLN A 144 1.20 20.87 2.36
C GLN A 144 0.49 19.59 2.79
N PHE A 145 0.47 18.57 1.94
CA PHE A 145 -0.11 17.28 2.30
C PHE A 145 0.55 16.69 3.55
N TRP A 146 1.88 16.73 3.64
CA TRP A 146 2.62 16.23 4.79
C TRP A 146 2.40 17.04 6.06
N GLN A 147 2.20 18.35 5.96
CA GLN A 147 1.84 19.19 7.10
C GLN A 147 0.48 18.81 7.70
N ASP A 148 -0.47 18.45 6.84
CA ASP A 148 -1.83 18.13 7.25
C ASP A 148 -2.02 16.64 7.57
N ASN A 149 -1.23 15.75 6.97
CA ASN A 149 -1.43 14.31 6.99
C ASN A 149 -0.14 13.54 7.28
N MET A 150 0.57 13.90 8.35
CA MET A 150 1.76 13.14 8.76
C MET A 150 1.37 11.71 9.15
N PRO A 151 2.00 10.66 8.58
CA PRO A 151 1.69 9.27 8.95
C PRO A 151 2.06 9.01 10.41
N LYS A 152 1.30 8.16 11.08
CA LYS A 152 1.56 7.77 12.47
C LYS A 152 2.83 6.94 12.59
N TYR A 153 3.04 6.02 11.62
CA TYR A 153 4.23 5.18 11.56
C TYR A 153 4.78 5.13 10.13
N VAL A 154 6.08 4.96 10.04
CA VAL A 154 6.80 4.66 8.80
C VAL A 154 7.71 3.46 9.04
N PHE A 155 7.51 2.39 8.27
CA PHE A 155 8.35 1.21 8.28
C PHE A 155 9.23 1.22 7.03
N VAL A 156 10.51 1.47 7.19
CA VAL A 156 11.47 1.52 6.08
C VAL A 156 12.07 0.13 5.89
N HIS A 157 11.97 -0.41 4.67
CA HIS A 157 12.61 -1.66 4.32
C HIS A 157 14.12 -1.47 4.23
N HIS A 158 14.90 -2.21 5.05
CA HIS A 158 16.37 -2.14 5.01
C HIS A 158 16.94 -2.80 3.76
N ARG A 159 16.19 -3.72 3.16
CA ARG A 159 16.51 -4.35 1.86
C ARG A 159 15.69 -3.69 0.76
N ARG A 160 16.35 -3.48 -0.37
CA ARG A 160 15.65 -2.99 -1.57
C ARG A 160 14.70 -4.06 -2.09
N ILE A 161 13.45 -3.69 -2.27
CA ILE A 161 12.42 -4.60 -2.79
C ILE A 161 12.71 -4.90 -4.27
N SER A 162 12.73 -6.18 -4.63
CA SER A 162 12.81 -6.63 -6.02
C SER A 162 11.41 -6.99 -6.51
N PHE A 163 10.77 -6.08 -7.22
CA PHE A 163 9.39 -6.25 -7.70
C PHE A 163 9.25 -7.25 -8.85
N THR A 164 10.29 -7.53 -9.60
CA THR A 164 10.23 -8.38 -10.81
C THR A 164 11.05 -9.65 -10.72
N GLY A 165 11.55 -9.98 -9.51
CA GLY A 165 12.31 -11.23 -9.27
C GLY A 165 13.72 -11.29 -9.86
N GLY A 166 14.19 -10.27 -10.58
CA GLY A 166 15.49 -10.31 -11.29
C GLY A 166 16.55 -9.34 -10.77
N THR A 167 16.21 -8.08 -10.57
CA THR A 167 17.14 -7.05 -10.08
C THR A 167 16.48 -6.20 -9.01
N THR A 168 17.22 -5.89 -7.94
CA THR A 168 16.74 -4.95 -6.92
C THR A 168 16.60 -3.56 -7.53
N ASP A 169 15.50 -2.88 -7.22
CA ASP A 169 15.37 -1.45 -7.54
C ASP A 169 16.48 -0.66 -6.83
N SER A 170 16.93 0.43 -7.43
CA SER A 170 17.94 1.33 -6.83
C SER A 170 17.34 2.30 -5.81
N ILE A 171 16.06 2.13 -5.47
CA ILE A 171 15.29 3.03 -4.61
C ILE A 171 14.87 2.28 -3.34
N GLU A 172 14.91 2.96 -2.22
CA GLU A 172 14.41 2.49 -0.93
C GLU A 172 12.90 2.67 -0.85
N TYR A 173 12.24 1.74 -0.16
CA TYR A 173 10.80 1.69 0.01
C TYR A 173 10.40 1.70 1.48
N MET A 174 9.19 2.19 1.73
CA MET A 174 8.58 2.23 3.05
C MET A 174 7.10 1.89 2.99
N HIS A 175 6.58 1.30 4.06
CA HIS A 175 5.14 1.35 4.32
C HIS A 175 4.85 2.55 5.23
N ALA A 176 4.06 3.49 4.72
CA ALA A 176 3.53 4.61 5.49
C ALA A 176 2.14 4.24 6.04
N VAL A 177 1.91 4.49 7.33
CA VAL A 177 0.71 4.06 8.07
C VAL A 177 0.05 5.27 8.69
N TRP A 178 -1.15 5.61 8.24
CA TRP A 178 -2.01 6.65 8.81
C TRP A 178 -3.10 6.01 9.66
N GLN A 179 -3.39 6.60 10.80
CA GLN A 179 -4.59 6.27 11.58
C GLN A 179 -5.61 7.40 11.42
N ILE A 180 -6.78 7.07 10.90
CA ILE A 180 -7.81 8.06 10.57
C ILE A 180 -8.44 8.62 11.83
N GLY A 181 -8.69 9.94 11.84
CA GLY A 181 -9.19 10.67 13.03
C GLY A 181 -8.09 11.13 13.99
N TYR A 182 -6.81 10.81 13.71
CA TYR A 182 -5.67 11.25 14.51
C TYR A 182 -4.74 12.14 13.70
N LYS A 183 -4.44 13.32 14.23
CA LYS A 183 -3.43 14.22 13.65
C LYS A 183 -2.09 14.02 14.36
N ASN A 184 -1.05 13.75 13.60
CA ASN A 184 0.30 13.58 14.11
C ASN A 184 1.17 14.75 13.66
N GLU A 185 1.96 15.30 14.56
CA GLU A 185 2.98 16.31 14.25
C GLU A 185 4.27 15.64 13.73
N PHE A 186 4.59 14.45 14.28
CA PHE A 186 5.76 13.67 13.93
C PHE A 186 5.36 12.22 13.62
N THR A 187 6.16 11.55 12.80
CA THR A 187 6.02 10.11 12.54
C THR A 187 6.98 9.29 13.39
N LYS A 188 6.55 8.10 13.83
CA LYS A 188 7.44 7.10 14.43
C LYS A 188 8.00 6.21 13.32
N LEU A 189 9.31 6.22 13.15
CA LEU A 189 10.01 5.45 12.12
C LEU A 189 10.64 4.18 12.72
N LYS A 190 10.48 3.06 12.02
CA LYS A 190 11.12 1.77 12.28
C LYS A 190 11.77 1.25 11.01
N ILE A 191 13.02 0.79 11.11
CA ILE A 191 13.67 0.03 10.05
C ILE A 191 13.29 -1.44 10.21
N ILE A 192 12.90 -2.10 9.12
CA ILE A 192 12.46 -3.50 9.09
C ILE A 192 13.20 -4.31 8.02
#